data_359c4bfe78429194b779a3532281d591
#
_entry.id   359c4bfe78429194b779a3532281d591
#
_cell.length_a   1.000
_cell.length_b   1.000
_cell.length_c   1.000
_cell.angle_alpha   90.00
_cell.angle_beta   90.00
_cell.angle_gamma   90.00
#
_symmetry.space_group_name_H-M   'P 1'
#
loop_
_entity.id
_entity.type
_entity.pdbx_description
1 polymer ?
#
loop_
_entity_poly.entity_id
_entity_poly.type
_entity_poly.pdbx_seq_one_letter_code
_entity_poly.pdbx_strand_id
1 'polypeptide(L)'
;MIVELPGDWQRLVQTAAAGRQAAETNENLRPDFWVRRFTAEAALKLALGRADLDGFKVYVTNNPALGLLVPASLVDPVDDGLVLVLAEYVSAEYIVFHGWIKDASARTRYQPRAVEGRGPLMHVIPLNRLSPVGDLK
;
A
#
# COMPACT_ATOMS: atom_id res chain seq x y z
N MET A 1 -7.64 6.30 -9.38
CA MET A 1 -7.04 7.66 -9.28
C MET A 1 -5.58 7.58 -9.62
N ILE A 2 -5.14 8.36 -10.58
CA ILE A 2 -3.72 8.45 -10.96
C ILE A 2 -3.14 9.69 -10.29
N VAL A 3 -2.00 9.53 -9.62
CA VAL A 3 -1.29 10.64 -8.97
C VAL A 3 0.09 10.76 -9.59
N GLU A 4 0.41 11.96 -10.08
CA GLU A 4 1.72 12.32 -10.57
C GLU A 4 2.51 13.02 -9.47
N LEU A 5 3.73 12.53 -9.21
CA LEU A 5 4.62 13.15 -8.22
C LEU A 5 5.47 14.24 -8.87
N PRO A 6 5.48 15.47 -8.31
CA PRO A 6 6.41 16.49 -8.75
C PRO A 6 7.87 16.05 -8.62
N GLY A 7 8.76 16.63 -9.44
CA GLY A 7 10.17 16.22 -9.47
C GLY A 7 10.90 16.39 -8.14
N ASP A 8 10.59 17.43 -7.38
CA ASP A 8 11.18 17.63 -6.05
C ASP A 8 10.73 16.56 -5.05
N TRP A 9 9.48 16.12 -5.11
CA TRP A 9 8.98 14.99 -4.32
C TRP A 9 9.66 13.69 -4.72
N GLN A 10 9.86 13.48 -6.02
CA GLN A 10 10.58 12.29 -6.52
C GLN A 10 12.00 12.22 -5.95
N ARG A 11 12.71 13.34 -5.93
CA ARG A 11 14.08 13.41 -5.37
C ARG A 11 14.09 13.11 -3.87
N LEU A 12 13.15 13.66 -3.11
CA LEU A 12 13.04 13.39 -1.66
C LEU A 12 12.75 11.91 -1.40
N VAL A 13 11.87 11.31 -2.18
CA VAL A 13 11.56 9.88 -2.08
C VAL A 13 12.79 9.03 -2.37
N GLN A 14 13.51 9.33 -3.45
CA GLN A 14 14.71 8.58 -3.83
C GLN A 14 15.76 8.65 -2.73
N THR A 15 15.99 9.82 -2.15
CA THR A 15 16.95 10.01 -1.06
C THR A 15 16.55 9.23 0.18
N ALA A 16 15.29 9.33 0.59
CA ALA A 16 14.77 8.60 1.76
C ALA A 16 14.83 7.09 1.56
N ALA A 17 14.46 6.63 0.37
CA ALA A 17 14.47 5.20 0.04
C ALA A 17 15.90 4.64 0.02
N ALA A 18 16.85 5.38 -0.53
CA ALA A 18 18.25 4.98 -0.55
C ALA A 18 18.82 4.82 0.87
N GLY A 19 18.50 5.76 1.75
CA GLY A 19 18.91 5.70 3.16
C GLY A 19 18.29 4.50 3.87
N ARG A 20 17.02 4.22 3.65
CA ARG A 20 16.33 3.06 4.25
C ARG A 20 16.85 1.75 3.68
N GLN A 21 17.12 1.69 2.39
CA GLN A 21 17.69 0.50 1.74
C GLN A 21 19.06 0.18 2.28
N ALA A 22 19.90 1.19 2.52
CA ALA A 22 21.22 1.00 3.09
C ALA A 22 21.17 0.42 4.51
N ALA A 23 20.10 0.69 5.26
CA ALA A 23 19.88 0.18 6.61
C ALA A 23 19.13 -1.17 6.62
N GLU A 24 18.69 -1.67 5.48
CA GLU A 24 17.86 -2.89 5.40
C GLU A 24 18.72 -4.13 5.62
N THR A 25 18.25 -5.00 6.52
CA THR A 25 18.92 -6.26 6.85
C THR A 25 18.18 -7.48 6.28
N ASN A 26 16.97 -7.32 5.76
CA ASN A 26 16.21 -8.42 5.18
C ASN A 26 16.60 -8.65 3.72
N GLU A 27 17.39 -9.70 3.49
CA GLU A 27 17.90 -10.06 2.15
C GLU A 27 16.80 -10.56 1.21
N ASN A 28 15.60 -10.90 1.73
CA ASN A 28 14.48 -11.39 0.92
C ASN A 28 13.64 -10.26 0.32
N LEU A 29 13.88 -9.00 0.72
CA LEU A 29 13.19 -7.87 0.12
C LEU A 29 13.76 -7.56 -1.26
N ARG A 30 12.89 -7.16 -2.18
CA ARG A 30 13.30 -6.70 -3.51
C ARG A 30 14.17 -5.45 -3.37
N PRO A 31 15.15 -5.25 -4.28
CA PRO A 31 16.00 -4.05 -4.23
C PRO A 31 15.23 -2.73 -4.31
N ASP A 32 14.08 -2.72 -4.97
CA ASP A 32 13.24 -1.53 -5.16
C ASP A 32 12.09 -1.41 -4.14
N PHE A 33 12.07 -2.27 -3.10
CA PHE A 33 10.97 -2.31 -2.13
C PHE A 33 10.70 -0.96 -1.48
N TRP A 34 11.74 -0.29 -0.99
CA TRP A 34 11.58 0.98 -0.27
C TRP A 34 11.23 2.13 -1.19
N VAL A 35 11.78 2.16 -2.41
CA VAL A 35 11.42 3.18 -3.42
C VAL A 35 9.93 3.08 -3.75
N ARG A 36 9.44 1.89 -4.01
CA ARG A 36 8.05 1.66 -4.38
C ARG A 36 7.11 2.06 -3.25
N ARG A 37 7.41 1.63 -2.03
CA ARG A 37 6.60 1.94 -0.86
C ARG A 37 6.59 3.44 -0.56
N PHE A 38 7.76 4.09 -0.53
CA PHE A 38 7.84 5.51 -0.21
C PHE A 38 7.22 6.37 -1.30
N THR A 39 7.32 5.97 -2.57
CA THR A 39 6.65 6.65 -3.68
C THR A 39 5.12 6.61 -3.51
N ALA A 40 4.59 5.43 -3.18
CA ALA A 40 3.15 5.27 -2.96
C ALA A 40 2.66 6.08 -1.75
N GLU A 41 3.42 6.08 -0.66
CA GLU A 41 3.08 6.86 0.53
C GLU A 41 3.12 8.36 0.25
N ALA A 42 4.13 8.85 -0.46
CA ALA A 42 4.22 10.25 -0.86
C ALA A 42 3.05 10.66 -1.77
N ALA A 43 2.69 9.81 -2.72
CA ALA A 43 1.57 10.05 -3.61
C ALA A 43 0.25 10.13 -2.84
N LEU A 44 0.07 9.29 -1.82
CA LEU A 44 -1.14 9.32 -0.99
C LEU A 44 -1.20 10.61 -0.15
N LYS A 45 -0.09 11.03 0.44
CA LYS A 45 -0.01 12.31 1.16
C LYS A 45 -0.40 13.47 0.24
N LEU A 46 0.12 13.48 -0.97
CA LEU A 46 -0.19 14.51 -1.96
C LEU A 46 -1.68 14.49 -2.33
N ALA A 47 -2.22 13.31 -2.62
CA ALA A 47 -3.62 13.15 -3.01
C ALA A 47 -4.59 13.59 -1.91
N LEU A 48 -4.26 13.31 -0.65
CA LEU A 48 -5.11 13.63 0.49
C LEU A 48 -4.82 15.01 1.09
N GLY A 49 -3.75 15.69 0.67
CA GLY A 49 -3.34 16.96 1.25
C GLY A 49 -2.90 16.82 2.71
N ARG A 50 -2.24 15.72 3.07
CA ARG A 50 -1.81 15.43 4.45
C ARG A 50 -0.30 15.40 4.57
N ALA A 51 0.19 15.82 5.74
CA ALA A 51 1.61 15.75 6.06
C ALA A 51 2.05 14.36 6.57
N ASP A 52 1.12 13.58 7.11
CA ASP A 52 1.37 12.24 7.63
C ASP A 52 0.31 11.26 7.15
N LEU A 53 0.55 9.97 7.35
CA LEU A 53 -0.38 8.90 7.03
C LEU A 53 -0.82 8.12 8.28
N ASP A 54 -0.95 8.81 9.41
CA ASP A 54 -1.46 8.19 10.63
C ASP A 54 -2.88 7.63 10.37
N GLY A 55 -3.08 6.36 10.73
CA GLY A 55 -4.34 5.67 10.45
C GLY A 55 -4.46 5.08 9.05
N PHE A 56 -3.41 5.16 8.24
CA PHE A 56 -3.38 4.59 6.89
C PHE A 56 -2.24 3.57 6.75
N LYS A 57 -2.49 2.52 5.98
CA LYS A 57 -1.47 1.58 5.55
C LYS A 57 -1.57 1.38 4.05
N VAL A 58 -0.47 1.59 3.33
CA VAL A 58 -0.43 1.47 1.87
C VAL A 58 0.14 0.11 1.50
N TYR A 59 -0.62 -0.62 0.70
CA TYR A 59 -0.18 -1.87 0.07
C TYR A 59 0.16 -1.58 -1.37
N VAL A 60 1.40 -1.89 -1.77
CA VAL A 60 1.89 -1.63 -3.12
C VAL A 60 1.86 -2.92 -3.92
N THR A 61 1.26 -2.88 -5.10
CA THR A 61 1.19 -4.02 -6.01
C THR A 61 1.73 -3.65 -7.39
N ASN A 62 2.20 -4.64 -8.12
CA ASN A 62 2.45 -4.55 -9.56
C ASN A 62 1.46 -5.39 -10.36
N ASN A 63 0.52 -6.04 -9.68
CA ASN A 63 -0.54 -6.83 -10.31
C ASN A 63 -1.87 -6.55 -9.63
N PRO A 64 -2.55 -5.43 -9.98
CA PRO A 64 -3.79 -5.03 -9.32
C PRO A 64 -4.94 -6.04 -9.55
N ALA A 65 -4.86 -6.88 -10.57
CA ALA A 65 -5.89 -7.89 -10.85
C ALA A 65 -6.06 -8.89 -9.70
N LEU A 66 -5.03 -9.09 -8.88
CA LEU A 66 -5.10 -9.94 -7.69
C LEU A 66 -5.96 -9.33 -6.57
N GLY A 67 -6.28 -8.04 -6.64
CA GLY A 67 -6.95 -7.32 -5.58
C GLY A 67 -6.00 -6.94 -4.45
N LEU A 68 -6.57 -6.53 -3.32
CA LEU A 68 -5.82 -6.22 -2.11
C LEU A 68 -5.59 -7.52 -1.32
N LEU A 69 -4.33 -7.85 -1.08
CA LEU A 69 -3.94 -9.04 -0.32
C LEU A 69 -3.43 -8.61 1.05
N VAL A 70 -4.18 -8.97 2.10
CA VAL A 70 -3.83 -8.64 3.49
C VAL A 70 -3.44 -9.92 4.21
N PRO A 71 -2.19 -10.07 4.67
CA PRO A 71 -1.77 -11.26 5.38
C PRO A 71 -2.64 -11.49 6.62
N ALA A 72 -3.12 -12.71 6.79
CA ALA A 72 -3.82 -13.11 7.99
C ALA A 72 -2.79 -13.28 9.12
N SER A 73 -2.98 -12.55 10.21
CA SER A 73 -2.16 -12.70 11.39
C SER A 73 -3.04 -13.02 12.58
N LEU A 74 -2.65 -14.03 13.35
CA LEU A 74 -3.32 -14.35 14.60
C LEU A 74 -2.88 -13.44 15.75
N VAL A 75 -1.82 -12.65 15.54
CA VAL A 75 -1.17 -11.85 16.57
C VAL A 75 -1.63 -10.40 16.53
N ASP A 76 -1.90 -9.87 15.31
CA ASP A 76 -2.29 -8.47 15.16
C ASP A 76 -3.79 -8.30 15.44
N PRO A 77 -4.15 -7.47 16.43
CA PRO A 77 -5.56 -7.17 16.66
C PRO A 77 -6.16 -6.41 15.47
N VAL A 78 -7.45 -6.60 15.24
CA VAL A 78 -8.19 -5.81 14.25
C VAL A 78 -8.21 -4.36 14.71
N ASP A 79 -7.81 -3.44 13.83
CA ASP A 79 -7.82 -2.01 14.09
C ASP A 79 -8.98 -1.36 13.33
N ASP A 80 -10.03 -0.97 14.05
CA ASP A 80 -11.22 -0.37 13.46
C ASP A 80 -10.94 0.98 12.78
N GLY A 81 -9.90 1.68 13.23
CA GLY A 81 -9.54 2.99 12.70
C GLY A 81 -8.58 2.95 11.52
N LEU A 82 -7.97 1.79 11.24
CA LEU A 82 -6.96 1.68 10.19
C LEU A 82 -7.61 1.56 8.81
N VAL A 83 -7.15 2.39 7.89
CA VAL A 83 -7.57 2.39 6.49
C VAL A 83 -6.47 1.76 5.64
N LEU A 84 -6.82 0.73 4.87
CA LEU A 84 -5.92 0.05 3.96
C LEU A 84 -6.12 0.60 2.55
N VAL A 85 -5.05 1.00 1.89
CA VAL A 85 -5.09 1.58 0.54
C VAL A 85 -4.28 0.72 -0.40
N LEU A 86 -4.86 0.35 -1.55
CA LEU A 86 -4.16 -0.40 -2.58
C LEU A 86 -3.61 0.56 -3.62
N ALA A 87 -2.30 0.55 -3.79
CA ALA A 87 -1.57 1.37 -4.75
C ALA A 87 -0.83 0.48 -5.74
N GLU A 88 -0.90 0.86 -7.02
CA GLU A 88 -0.09 0.26 -8.06
C GLU A 88 1.08 1.18 -8.39
N TYR A 89 2.30 0.65 -8.26
CA TYR A 89 3.51 1.38 -8.64
C TYR A 89 3.71 1.25 -10.15
N VAL A 90 3.57 2.36 -10.86
CA VAL A 90 3.81 2.41 -12.31
C VAL A 90 5.24 2.86 -12.59
N SER A 91 5.67 3.95 -11.94
CA SER A 91 7.02 4.50 -12.06
C SER A 91 7.31 5.42 -10.87
N ALA A 92 8.52 5.96 -10.81
CA ALA A 92 8.87 6.96 -9.79
C ALA A 92 8.02 8.22 -9.87
N GLU A 93 7.35 8.45 -11.01
CA GLU A 93 6.53 9.62 -11.27
C GLU A 93 5.05 9.38 -11.07
N TYR A 94 4.57 8.14 -11.32
CA TYR A 94 3.13 7.83 -11.35
C TYR A 94 2.76 6.69 -10.42
N ILE A 95 1.72 6.93 -9.61
CA ILE A 95 1.07 5.90 -8.79
C ILE A 95 -0.42 5.87 -9.16
N VAL A 96 -0.98 4.67 -9.29
CA VAL A 96 -2.42 4.47 -9.48
C VAL A 96 -3.00 3.94 -8.18
N PHE A 97 -3.95 4.67 -7.59
CA PHE A 97 -4.69 4.17 -6.43
C PHE A 97 -5.95 3.45 -6.89
N HIS A 98 -6.08 2.19 -6.48
CA HIS A 98 -7.20 1.33 -6.86
C HIS A 98 -8.36 1.39 -5.87
N GLY A 99 -8.12 1.85 -4.65
CA GLY A 99 -9.17 2.02 -3.67
C GLY A 99 -8.71 1.73 -2.26
N TRP A 100 -9.67 1.76 -1.34
CA TRP A 100 -9.41 1.56 0.09
C TRP A 100 -10.51 0.74 0.75
N ILE A 101 -10.19 0.17 1.90
CA ILE A 101 -11.12 -0.53 2.78
C ILE A 101 -10.61 -0.39 4.22
N LYS A 102 -11.51 -0.37 5.19
CA LYS A 102 -11.11 -0.42 6.59
C LYS A 102 -10.55 -1.80 6.94
N ASP A 103 -9.51 -1.83 7.76
CA ASP A 103 -8.89 -3.08 8.21
C ASP A 103 -9.90 -4.05 8.84
N ALA A 104 -10.77 -3.55 9.70
CA ALA A 104 -11.82 -4.36 10.32
C ALA A 104 -12.73 -5.02 9.27
N SER A 105 -13.13 -4.28 8.24
CA SER A 105 -13.97 -4.81 7.16
C SER A 105 -13.24 -5.86 6.32
N ALA A 106 -11.96 -5.62 6.02
CA ALA A 106 -11.15 -6.57 5.25
C ALA A 106 -11.02 -7.91 5.97
N ARG A 107 -10.76 -7.87 7.28
CA ARG A 107 -10.52 -9.08 8.06
C ARG A 107 -11.79 -9.83 8.44
N THR A 108 -12.92 -9.14 8.57
CA THR A 108 -14.19 -9.77 8.98
C THR A 108 -15.04 -10.23 7.82
N ARG A 109 -15.01 -9.52 6.69
CA ARG A 109 -15.84 -9.84 5.52
C ARG A 109 -15.17 -10.81 4.56
N TYR A 110 -13.84 -10.90 4.56
CA TYR A 110 -13.08 -11.72 3.63
C TYR A 110 -12.26 -12.73 4.41
N GLN A 111 -12.73 -13.98 4.42
CA GLN A 111 -12.05 -15.06 5.13
C GLN A 111 -10.66 -15.30 4.56
N PRO A 112 -9.66 -15.58 5.40
CA PRO A 112 -8.31 -15.84 4.91
C PRO A 112 -8.29 -17.12 4.09
N ARG A 113 -7.51 -17.09 3.01
CA ARG A 113 -7.31 -18.25 2.13
C ARG A 113 -5.90 -18.33 1.61
N ALA A 114 -5.51 -19.50 1.11
CA ALA A 114 -4.22 -19.67 0.47
C ALA A 114 -4.21 -18.98 -0.89
N VAL A 115 -3.12 -18.28 -1.17
CA VAL A 115 -2.88 -17.63 -2.47
C VAL A 115 -1.56 -18.15 -3.01
N GLU A 116 -1.55 -18.58 -4.27
CA GLU A 116 -0.36 -19.10 -4.92
C GLU A 116 0.80 -18.10 -4.84
N GLY A 117 1.99 -18.57 -4.47
CA GLY A 117 3.17 -17.75 -4.32
C GLY A 117 3.24 -16.97 -3.02
N ARG A 118 2.26 -17.14 -2.12
CA ARG A 118 2.26 -16.51 -0.79
C ARG A 118 2.41 -17.54 0.31
N GLY A 119 3.28 -17.25 1.28
CA GLY A 119 3.47 -18.13 2.43
C GLY A 119 2.29 -18.12 3.40
N PRO A 120 1.87 -16.96 3.95
CA PRO A 120 0.74 -16.90 4.87
C PRO A 120 -0.59 -16.97 4.12
N LEU A 121 -1.65 -17.32 4.84
CA LEU A 121 -3.02 -17.14 4.35
C LEU A 121 -3.27 -15.64 4.17
N MET A 122 -4.11 -15.31 3.20
CA MET A 122 -4.44 -13.92 2.85
C MET A 122 -5.94 -13.67 2.91
N HIS A 123 -6.32 -12.50 3.45
CA HIS A 123 -7.62 -11.92 3.16
C HIS A 123 -7.52 -11.31 1.77
N VAL A 124 -8.36 -11.74 0.84
CA VAL A 124 -8.32 -11.27 -0.56
C VAL A 124 -9.54 -10.40 -0.82
N ILE A 125 -9.30 -9.12 -1.04
CA ILE A 125 -10.37 -8.15 -1.31
C ILE A 125 -10.37 -7.82 -2.81
N PRO A 126 -11.42 -8.18 -3.55
CA PRO A 126 -11.49 -7.87 -4.99
C PRO A 126 -11.49 -6.36 -5.24
N LEU A 127 -10.92 -5.93 -6.38
CA LEU A 127 -10.86 -4.51 -6.74
C LEU A 127 -12.22 -3.81 -6.69
N ASN A 128 -13.27 -4.48 -7.16
CA ASN A 128 -14.61 -3.90 -7.22
C ASN A 128 -15.28 -3.74 -5.85
N ARG A 129 -14.63 -4.20 -4.78
CA ARG A 129 -15.10 -4.04 -3.39
C ARG A 129 -14.35 -2.95 -2.64
N LEU A 130 -13.38 -2.33 -3.26
CA LEU A 130 -12.65 -1.19 -2.68
C LEU A 130 -13.41 0.10 -2.96
N SER A 131 -13.40 1.00 -1.99
CA SER A 131 -14.01 2.33 -2.14
C SER A 131 -13.03 3.28 -2.83
N PRO A 132 -13.52 4.29 -3.59
CA PRO A 132 -12.65 5.24 -4.26
C PRO A 132 -11.81 6.06 -3.28
N VAL A 133 -10.52 6.23 -3.57
CA VAL A 133 -9.61 6.99 -2.70
C VAL A 133 -10.04 8.46 -2.58
N GLY A 134 -10.71 9.01 -3.57
CA GLY A 134 -11.26 10.36 -3.50
C GLY A 134 -12.22 10.59 -2.32
N ASP A 135 -12.86 9.54 -1.84
CA ASP A 135 -13.76 9.61 -0.68
C ASP A 135 -13.04 9.83 0.64
N LEU A 136 -11.71 9.68 0.67
CA LEU A 136 -10.89 9.85 1.88
C LEU A 136 -10.51 11.30 2.17
N LYS A 137 -10.81 12.20 1.26
CA LYS A 137 -10.49 13.63 1.44
C LYS A 137 -11.41 14.30 2.47
#